data_5641c4c3f9ba0cca810984ef99097760
#
_entry.id   5641c4c3f9ba0cca810984ef99097760
#
_cell.length_a   1.000
_cell.length_b   1.000
_cell.length_c   1.000
_cell.angle_alpha   90.00
_cell.angle_beta   90.00
_cell.angle_gamma   90.00
#
_symmetry.space_group_name_H-M   'P 1'
#
loop_
_entity.id
_entity.type
_entity.pdbx_description
1 polymer ?
#
loop_
_entity_poly.entity_id
_entity_poly.type
_entity_poly.pdbx_seq_one_letter_code
_entity_poly.pdbx_strand_id
1 'polypeptide(L)'
;MLDDFMVRAFLAGLGLALVSAPLGCFVVWRRMAYFGDATAHAAMLGVALSLALEADVFFGALIFAIIMAWLTTQLSGRNYAMDTLLGVFSHSFLAVGLVIVSFISGVRIDLMAYLFGDILAVSKSDLGVIWVGTLAVLGLIIWRWKPLFLTTLNEELSYASGFNPKREQLFLTIALGITVAVSIKVVGVLLITAMLIIPAASARNIARDPEMMVLVAGVVSCISVILGLRSSYIFDTPPGPTIVCVALAIFIVLNLIGTLRRLKL
;
A
#
# COMPACT_ATOMS: atom_id res chain seq x y z
N MET A 1 22.15 -14.92 10.70
CA MET A 1 21.59 -13.63 10.26
C MET A 1 20.06 -13.65 10.21
N LEU A 2 19.40 -14.57 9.50
CA LEU A 2 17.93 -14.64 9.44
C LEU A 2 17.25 -15.18 10.73
N ASP A 3 18.00 -15.56 11.73
CA ASP A 3 17.46 -15.96 13.03
C ASP A 3 17.21 -14.76 13.95
N ASP A 4 17.81 -13.62 13.67
CA ASP A 4 17.58 -12.37 14.35
C ASP A 4 16.25 -11.75 13.86
N PHE A 5 15.32 -11.49 14.79
CA PHE A 5 14.00 -10.91 14.49
C PHE A 5 14.13 -9.51 13.91
N MET A 6 15.11 -8.71 14.38
CA MET A 6 15.33 -7.36 13.88
C MET A 6 15.77 -7.36 12.42
N VAL A 7 16.65 -8.30 12.02
CA VAL A 7 17.07 -8.45 10.62
C VAL A 7 15.89 -8.83 9.73
N ARG A 8 15.00 -9.73 10.20
CA ARG A 8 13.78 -10.08 9.45
C ARG A 8 12.85 -8.89 9.31
N ALA A 9 12.64 -8.11 10.37
CA ALA A 9 11.83 -6.90 10.34
C ALA A 9 12.39 -5.87 9.35
N PHE A 10 13.71 -5.63 9.34
CA PHE A 10 14.37 -4.75 8.38
C PHE A 10 14.17 -5.23 6.94
N LEU A 11 14.40 -6.51 6.66
CA LEU A 11 14.25 -7.06 5.32
C LEU A 11 12.79 -7.00 4.84
N ALA A 12 11.83 -7.29 5.71
CA ALA A 12 10.41 -7.18 5.39
C ALA A 12 10.03 -5.72 5.09
N GLY A 13 10.42 -4.79 5.96
CA GLY A 13 10.17 -3.37 5.77
C GLY A 13 10.82 -2.81 4.51
N LEU A 14 12.05 -3.21 4.18
CA LEU A 14 12.74 -2.81 2.94
C LEU A 14 12.04 -3.37 1.69
N GLY A 15 11.60 -4.64 1.71
CA GLY A 15 10.82 -5.21 0.61
C GLY A 15 9.56 -4.39 0.33
N LEU A 16 8.82 -4.04 1.39
CA LEU A 16 7.62 -3.20 1.28
C LEU A 16 7.94 -1.77 0.86
N ALA A 17 9.02 -1.17 1.36
CA ALA A 17 9.48 0.16 0.96
C ALA A 17 9.76 0.25 -0.54
N LEU A 18 10.40 -0.77 -1.11
CA LEU A 18 10.73 -0.83 -2.52
C LEU A 18 9.50 -0.92 -3.42
N VAL A 19 8.51 -1.76 -3.07
CA VAL A 19 7.30 -1.90 -3.88
C VAL A 19 6.32 -0.75 -3.69
N SER A 20 6.23 -0.18 -2.48
CA SER A 20 5.35 0.95 -2.20
C SER A 20 5.80 2.25 -2.87
N ALA A 21 7.08 2.42 -3.19
CA ALA A 21 7.59 3.62 -3.84
C ALA A 21 6.96 3.86 -5.23
N PRO A 22 7.10 2.97 -6.23
CA PRO A 22 6.48 3.19 -7.54
C PRO A 22 4.95 3.13 -7.47
N LEU A 23 4.36 2.22 -6.70
CA LEU A 23 2.91 2.14 -6.53
C LEU A 23 2.36 3.42 -5.90
N GLY A 24 3.02 3.95 -4.88
CA GLY A 24 2.64 5.20 -4.22
C GLY A 24 2.72 6.41 -5.16
N CYS A 25 3.68 6.45 -6.08
CA CYS A 25 3.70 7.49 -7.11
C CYS A 25 2.45 7.42 -7.99
N PHE A 26 2.03 6.25 -8.45
CA PHE A 26 0.77 6.09 -9.19
C PHE A 26 -0.45 6.44 -8.35
N VAL A 27 -0.48 6.08 -7.06
CA VAL A 27 -1.56 6.46 -6.13
C VAL A 27 -1.69 7.99 -6.04
N VAL A 28 -0.57 8.69 -5.88
CA VAL A 28 -0.55 10.17 -5.79
C VAL A 28 -0.92 10.82 -7.12
N TRP A 29 -0.39 10.35 -8.25
CA TRP A 29 -0.71 10.90 -9.58
C TRP A 29 -2.17 10.73 -9.96
N ARG A 30 -2.77 9.58 -9.61
CA ARG A 30 -4.17 9.24 -9.93
C ARG A 30 -5.17 9.67 -8.86
N ARG A 31 -4.71 10.35 -7.78
CA ARG A 31 -5.56 10.79 -6.65
C ARG A 31 -6.33 9.63 -6.00
N MET A 32 -5.67 8.49 -5.82
CA MET A 32 -6.23 7.26 -5.25
C MET A 32 -5.77 7.05 -3.80
N ALA A 33 -5.62 8.12 -3.00
CA ALA A 33 -5.05 8.05 -1.66
C ALA A 33 -5.78 7.05 -0.74
N TYR A 34 -7.09 6.94 -0.86
CA TYR A 34 -7.91 6.00 -0.07
C TYR A 34 -7.88 4.55 -0.55
N PHE A 35 -7.14 4.24 -1.64
CA PHE A 35 -7.14 2.88 -2.19
C PHE A 35 -6.56 1.85 -1.23
N GLY A 36 -5.51 2.21 -0.50
CA GLY A 36 -4.91 1.35 0.54
C GLY A 36 -5.91 0.98 1.63
N ASP A 37 -6.58 1.98 2.21
CA ASP A 37 -7.57 1.77 3.27
C ASP A 37 -8.77 0.97 2.78
N ALA A 38 -9.29 1.29 1.60
CA ALA A 38 -10.42 0.57 1.01
C ALA A 38 -10.09 -0.90 0.76
N THR A 39 -8.89 -1.18 0.26
CA THR A 39 -8.41 -2.56 0.04
C THR A 39 -8.17 -3.29 1.35
N ALA A 40 -7.66 -2.61 2.36
CA ALA A 40 -7.47 -3.20 3.69
C ALA A 40 -8.81 -3.58 4.34
N HIS A 41 -9.83 -2.73 4.23
CA HIS A 41 -11.17 -3.05 4.72
C HIS A 41 -11.83 -4.20 3.91
N ALA A 42 -11.60 -4.25 2.60
CA ALA A 42 -12.04 -5.39 1.79
C ALA A 42 -11.33 -6.68 2.21
N ALA A 43 -10.03 -6.62 2.49
CA ALA A 43 -9.28 -7.77 3.01
C ALA A 43 -9.81 -8.23 4.38
N MET A 44 -10.21 -7.30 5.27
CA MET A 44 -10.86 -7.66 6.55
C MET A 44 -12.17 -8.41 6.34
N LEU A 45 -12.99 -8.02 5.36
CA LEU A 45 -14.18 -8.80 4.99
C LEU A 45 -13.79 -10.21 4.52
N GLY A 46 -12.72 -10.33 3.73
CA GLY A 46 -12.18 -11.63 3.30
C GLY A 46 -11.73 -12.50 4.48
N VAL A 47 -11.05 -11.91 5.46
CA VAL A 47 -10.68 -12.57 6.72
C VAL A 47 -11.91 -13.05 7.47
N ALA A 48 -12.93 -12.19 7.63
CA ALA A 48 -14.17 -12.55 8.34
C ALA A 48 -14.89 -13.74 7.69
N LEU A 49 -14.99 -13.74 6.36
CA LEU A 49 -15.58 -14.86 5.62
C LEU A 49 -14.74 -16.13 5.69
N SER A 50 -13.42 -16.02 5.63
CA SER A 50 -12.54 -17.19 5.79
C SER A 50 -12.70 -17.83 7.16
N LEU A 51 -12.81 -17.03 8.23
CA LEU A 51 -13.07 -17.54 9.57
C LEU A 51 -14.45 -18.20 9.68
N ALA A 52 -15.48 -17.64 9.04
CA ALA A 52 -16.81 -18.23 9.01
C ALA A 52 -16.88 -19.56 8.24
N LEU A 53 -16.04 -19.75 7.24
CA LEU A 53 -15.99 -20.94 6.37
C LEU A 53 -14.85 -21.91 6.75
N GLU A 54 -14.14 -21.65 7.84
CA GLU A 54 -12.96 -22.44 8.27
C GLU A 54 -11.88 -22.55 7.17
N ALA A 55 -11.76 -21.51 6.31
CA ALA A 55 -10.83 -21.43 5.21
C ALA A 55 -9.56 -20.64 5.60
N ASP A 56 -8.55 -20.69 4.74
CA ASP A 56 -7.30 -19.94 4.96
C ASP A 56 -7.51 -18.43 4.85
N VAL A 57 -7.13 -17.72 5.91
CA VAL A 57 -7.32 -16.28 6.08
C VAL A 57 -6.57 -15.46 5.04
N PHE A 58 -5.37 -15.91 4.63
CA PHE A 58 -4.56 -15.21 3.65
C PHE A 58 -5.21 -15.19 2.26
N PHE A 59 -5.75 -16.34 1.83
CA PHE A 59 -6.46 -16.41 0.53
C PHE A 59 -7.74 -15.60 0.55
N GLY A 60 -8.49 -15.59 1.66
CA GLY A 60 -9.68 -14.74 1.78
C GLY A 60 -9.35 -13.25 1.65
N ALA A 61 -8.34 -12.78 2.37
CA ALA A 61 -7.88 -11.40 2.27
C ALA A 61 -7.45 -11.03 0.84
N LEU A 62 -6.69 -11.92 0.18
CA LEU A 62 -6.21 -11.71 -1.18
C LEU A 62 -7.37 -11.67 -2.21
N ILE A 63 -8.33 -12.58 -2.12
CA ILE A 63 -9.49 -12.64 -3.01
C ILE A 63 -10.29 -11.34 -2.91
N PHE A 64 -10.60 -10.89 -1.70
CA PHE A 64 -11.38 -9.66 -1.51
C PHE A 64 -10.61 -8.40 -1.89
N ALA A 65 -9.30 -8.36 -1.73
CA ALA A 65 -8.45 -7.29 -2.27
C ALA A 65 -8.52 -7.24 -3.81
N ILE A 66 -8.51 -8.39 -4.49
CA ILE A 66 -8.65 -8.47 -5.96
C ILE A 66 -10.07 -8.08 -6.39
N ILE A 67 -11.12 -8.54 -5.68
CA ILE A 67 -12.51 -8.14 -5.95
C ILE A 67 -12.65 -6.61 -5.84
N MET A 68 -12.08 -6.01 -4.80
CA MET A 68 -12.08 -4.56 -4.62
C MET A 68 -11.40 -3.84 -5.79
N ALA A 69 -10.23 -4.32 -6.21
CA ALA A 69 -9.48 -3.77 -7.35
C ALA A 69 -10.29 -3.86 -8.65
N TRP A 70 -10.97 -4.96 -8.88
CA TRP A 70 -11.82 -5.17 -10.05
C TRP A 70 -13.06 -4.27 -10.03
N LEU A 71 -13.80 -4.23 -8.91
CA LEU A 71 -15.00 -3.41 -8.76
C LEU A 71 -14.70 -1.93 -8.97
N THR A 72 -13.65 -1.42 -8.35
CA THR A 72 -13.25 -0.02 -8.51
C THR A 72 -12.88 0.32 -9.94
N THR A 73 -12.18 -0.59 -10.64
CA THR A 73 -11.82 -0.39 -12.05
C THR A 73 -13.05 -0.39 -12.96
N GLN A 74 -14.03 -1.29 -12.74
CA GLN A 74 -15.22 -1.40 -13.58
C GLN A 74 -16.19 -0.23 -13.41
N LEU A 75 -16.29 0.32 -12.20
CA LEU A 75 -17.24 1.38 -11.87
C LEU A 75 -16.65 2.79 -12.02
N SER A 76 -15.32 2.91 -12.00
CA SER A 76 -14.64 4.18 -12.20
C SER A 76 -14.90 4.74 -13.61
N GLY A 77 -15.07 6.06 -13.68
CA GLY A 77 -15.23 6.79 -14.94
C GLY A 77 -16.62 6.72 -15.58
N ARG A 78 -17.61 6.04 -14.95
CA ARG A 78 -19.00 6.06 -15.44
C ARG A 78 -19.78 7.28 -14.88
N ASN A 79 -20.11 7.24 -13.57
CA ASN A 79 -20.89 8.29 -12.90
C ASN A 79 -20.24 8.73 -11.59
N TYR A 80 -19.17 8.07 -11.15
CA TYR A 80 -18.56 8.31 -9.85
C TYR A 80 -17.06 8.57 -9.98
N ALA A 81 -16.58 9.52 -9.20
CA ALA A 81 -15.15 9.73 -9.01
C ALA A 81 -14.53 8.54 -8.25
N MET A 82 -13.24 8.28 -8.49
CA MET A 82 -12.54 7.13 -7.89
C MET A 82 -12.57 7.20 -6.36
N ASP A 83 -12.33 8.35 -5.76
CA ASP A 83 -12.34 8.58 -4.32
C ASP A 83 -13.72 8.29 -3.68
N THR A 84 -14.82 8.66 -4.35
CA THR A 84 -16.18 8.35 -3.91
C THR A 84 -16.44 6.85 -3.86
N LEU A 85 -16.03 6.11 -4.93
CA LEU A 85 -16.16 4.65 -4.96
C LEU A 85 -15.34 3.98 -3.88
N LEU A 86 -14.10 4.45 -3.68
CA LEU A 86 -13.21 3.94 -2.63
C LEU A 86 -13.82 4.15 -1.25
N GLY A 87 -14.41 5.32 -0.98
CA GLY A 87 -15.10 5.60 0.28
C GLY A 87 -16.30 4.69 0.51
N VAL A 88 -17.17 4.54 -0.49
CA VAL A 88 -18.36 3.66 -0.39
C VAL A 88 -17.94 2.21 -0.13
N PHE A 89 -17.01 1.66 -0.91
CA PHE A 89 -16.58 0.29 -0.74
C PHE A 89 -15.83 0.06 0.56
N SER A 90 -14.96 1.00 0.96
CA SER A 90 -14.22 0.92 2.22
C SER A 90 -15.16 0.71 3.40
N HIS A 91 -16.12 1.61 3.57
CA HIS A 91 -17.06 1.52 4.70
C HIS A 91 -18.04 0.36 4.57
N SER A 92 -18.48 0.02 3.37
CA SER A 92 -19.40 -1.10 3.15
C SER A 92 -18.74 -2.44 3.47
N PHE A 93 -17.53 -2.68 2.98
CA PHE A 93 -16.81 -3.92 3.25
C PHE A 93 -16.45 -4.07 4.72
N LEU A 94 -16.02 -2.98 5.37
CA LEU A 94 -15.77 -2.99 6.81
C LEU A 94 -17.05 -3.33 7.59
N ALA A 95 -18.18 -2.66 7.28
CA ALA A 95 -19.42 -2.88 7.98
C ALA A 95 -19.92 -4.32 7.81
N VAL A 96 -19.90 -4.86 6.58
CA VAL A 96 -20.30 -6.24 6.31
C VAL A 96 -19.36 -7.22 7.02
N GLY A 97 -18.04 -6.98 6.99
CA GLY A 97 -17.07 -7.81 7.70
C GLY A 97 -17.32 -7.87 9.19
N LEU A 98 -17.58 -6.72 9.84
CA LEU A 98 -17.88 -6.66 11.28
C LEU A 98 -19.21 -7.37 11.62
N VAL A 99 -20.22 -7.25 10.77
CA VAL A 99 -21.49 -7.96 10.94
C VAL A 99 -21.28 -9.47 10.85
N ILE A 100 -20.51 -9.97 9.87
CA ILE A 100 -20.21 -11.41 9.75
C ILE A 100 -19.49 -11.90 10.99
N VAL A 101 -18.46 -11.20 11.46
CA VAL A 101 -17.72 -11.57 12.69
C VAL A 101 -18.63 -11.63 13.91
N SER A 102 -19.63 -10.75 14.01
CA SER A 102 -20.54 -10.74 15.17
C SER A 102 -21.40 -12.02 15.29
N PHE A 103 -21.57 -12.78 14.21
CA PHE A 103 -22.25 -14.06 14.21
C PHE A 103 -21.34 -15.26 14.56
N ILE A 104 -20.03 -15.05 14.60
CA ILE A 104 -19.07 -16.13 14.89
C ILE A 104 -18.82 -16.17 16.41
N SER A 105 -19.35 -17.18 17.09
CA SER A 105 -19.14 -17.38 18.53
C SER A 105 -17.66 -17.77 18.79
N GLY A 106 -17.04 -17.15 19.80
CA GLY A 106 -15.69 -17.52 20.27
C GLY A 106 -14.53 -16.86 19.54
N VAL A 107 -14.75 -16.12 18.47
CA VAL A 107 -13.71 -15.36 17.76
C VAL A 107 -13.69 -13.93 18.27
N ARG A 108 -12.62 -13.55 18.96
CA ARG A 108 -12.30 -12.14 19.24
C ARG A 108 -11.25 -11.69 18.22
N ILE A 109 -11.69 -10.95 17.20
CA ILE A 109 -10.72 -10.31 16.31
C ILE A 109 -10.10 -9.14 17.07
N ASP A 110 -8.82 -9.22 17.30
CA ASP A 110 -8.05 -8.09 17.79
C ASP A 110 -7.83 -7.11 16.62
N LEU A 111 -8.77 -6.16 16.50
CA LEU A 111 -8.70 -5.10 15.49
C LEU A 111 -7.41 -4.27 15.62
N MET A 112 -6.87 -4.14 16.83
CA MET A 112 -5.61 -3.41 17.07
C MET A 112 -4.43 -4.16 16.46
N ALA A 113 -4.36 -5.48 16.62
CA ALA A 113 -3.32 -6.30 15.97
C ALA A 113 -3.38 -6.20 14.44
N TYR A 114 -4.59 -6.09 13.86
CA TYR A 114 -4.76 -5.94 12.42
C TYR A 114 -4.38 -4.55 11.90
N LEU A 115 -4.70 -3.50 12.67
CA LEU A 115 -4.38 -2.10 12.32
C LEU A 115 -2.87 -1.84 12.40
N PHE A 116 -2.21 -2.29 13.44
CA PHE A 116 -0.79 -1.99 13.67
C PHE A 116 0.14 -3.03 13.08
N GLY A 117 -0.34 -4.27 12.87
CA GLY A 117 0.50 -5.39 12.48
C GLY A 117 1.57 -5.72 13.54
N ASP A 118 2.40 -6.70 13.25
CA ASP A 118 3.58 -6.99 14.06
C ASP A 118 4.78 -7.32 13.17
N ILE A 119 5.46 -6.27 12.71
CA ILE A 119 6.65 -6.42 11.85
C ILE A 119 7.80 -7.15 12.56
N LEU A 120 7.81 -7.21 13.89
CA LEU A 120 8.85 -7.91 14.65
C LEU A 120 8.60 -9.42 14.72
N ALA A 121 7.34 -9.85 14.57
CA ALA A 121 6.94 -11.26 14.57
C ALA A 121 7.06 -11.95 13.19
N VAL A 122 7.65 -11.29 12.18
CA VAL A 122 7.81 -11.82 10.81
C VAL A 122 8.59 -13.14 10.82
N SER A 123 7.97 -14.19 10.29
CA SER A 123 8.61 -15.48 10.07
C SER A 123 9.47 -15.51 8.81
N LYS A 124 10.31 -16.55 8.66
CA LYS A 124 11.11 -16.75 7.43
C LYS A 124 10.21 -17.02 6.20
N SER A 125 9.07 -17.69 6.41
CA SER A 125 8.09 -17.92 5.34
C SER A 125 7.39 -16.62 4.91
N ASP A 126 6.99 -15.79 5.85
CA ASP A 126 6.38 -14.48 5.55
C ASP A 126 7.36 -13.58 4.76
N LEU A 127 8.64 -13.61 5.15
CA LEU A 127 9.68 -12.88 4.42
C LEU A 127 9.78 -13.35 2.96
N GLY A 128 9.72 -14.68 2.73
CA GLY A 128 9.67 -15.24 1.38
C GLY A 128 8.48 -14.73 0.56
N VAL A 129 7.28 -14.74 1.15
CA VAL A 129 6.05 -14.25 0.50
C VAL A 129 6.17 -12.76 0.16
N ILE A 130 6.68 -11.94 1.10
CA ILE A 130 6.87 -10.50 0.88
C ILE A 130 7.82 -10.26 -0.30
N TRP A 131 8.97 -10.92 -0.33
CA TRP A 131 9.95 -10.69 -1.40
C TRP A 131 9.50 -11.22 -2.76
N VAL A 132 8.83 -12.37 -2.80
CA VAL A 132 8.21 -12.87 -4.04
C VAL A 132 7.14 -11.90 -4.53
N GLY A 133 6.24 -11.43 -3.66
CA GLY A 133 5.23 -10.43 -4.01
C GLY A 133 5.85 -9.11 -4.48
N THR A 134 6.85 -8.61 -3.74
CA THR A 134 7.59 -7.39 -4.11
C THR A 134 8.22 -7.49 -5.49
N LEU A 135 8.96 -8.56 -5.77
CA LEU A 135 9.63 -8.76 -7.06
C LEU A 135 8.63 -8.96 -8.21
N ALA A 136 7.55 -9.69 -7.98
CA ALA A 136 6.48 -9.88 -8.97
C ALA A 136 5.81 -8.55 -9.34
N VAL A 137 5.44 -7.74 -8.33
CA VAL A 137 4.81 -6.44 -8.54
C VAL A 137 5.78 -5.44 -9.18
N LEU A 138 7.02 -5.35 -8.71
CA LEU A 138 8.04 -4.50 -9.33
C LEU A 138 8.30 -4.90 -10.78
N GLY A 139 8.42 -6.19 -11.07
CA GLY A 139 8.55 -6.72 -12.43
C GLY A 139 7.38 -6.31 -13.32
N LEU A 140 6.15 -6.42 -12.80
CA LEU A 140 4.94 -5.99 -13.51
C LEU A 140 4.96 -4.48 -13.81
N ILE A 141 5.32 -3.65 -12.82
CA ILE A 141 5.37 -2.19 -12.98
C ILE A 141 6.46 -1.79 -13.99
N ILE A 142 7.65 -2.37 -13.91
CA ILE A 142 8.75 -2.08 -14.84
C ILE A 142 8.35 -2.50 -16.26
N TRP A 143 7.78 -3.70 -16.44
CA TRP A 143 7.32 -4.18 -17.73
C TRP A 143 6.21 -3.30 -18.33
N ARG A 144 5.28 -2.82 -17.49
CA ARG A 144 4.13 -2.01 -17.93
C ARG A 144 4.31 -0.52 -17.66
N TRP A 145 5.53 -0.04 -17.37
CA TRP A 145 5.79 1.35 -16.99
C TRP A 145 5.20 2.35 -17.98
N LYS A 146 5.54 2.21 -19.25
CA LYS A 146 5.08 3.12 -20.33
C LYS A 146 3.55 3.15 -20.47
N PRO A 147 2.84 2.00 -20.61
CA PRO A 147 1.38 2.01 -20.69
C PRO A 147 0.70 2.56 -19.44
N LEU A 148 1.18 2.19 -18.24
CA LEU A 148 0.64 2.69 -16.97
C LEU A 148 0.81 4.21 -16.85
N PHE A 149 1.98 4.72 -17.21
CA PHE A 149 2.28 6.14 -17.16
C PHE A 149 1.46 6.94 -18.18
N LEU A 150 1.38 6.50 -19.44
CA LEU A 150 0.55 7.13 -20.47
C LEU A 150 -0.93 7.19 -20.06
N THR A 151 -1.46 6.09 -19.51
CA THR A 151 -2.85 6.05 -19.02
C THR A 151 -3.07 6.97 -17.83
N THR A 152 -2.02 7.23 -17.05
CA THR A 152 -2.08 8.17 -15.91
C THR A 152 -2.08 9.62 -16.37
N LEU A 153 -1.40 9.93 -17.46
CA LEU A 153 -1.36 11.28 -18.05
C LEU A 153 -2.65 11.63 -18.77
N ASN A 154 -3.08 10.76 -19.69
CA ASN A 154 -4.29 10.96 -20.49
C ASN A 154 -4.76 9.63 -21.12
N GLU A 155 -6.04 9.31 -20.92
CA GLU A 155 -6.63 8.07 -21.43
C GLU A 155 -6.69 8.07 -22.98
N GLU A 156 -6.98 9.21 -23.60
CA GLU A 156 -7.05 9.33 -25.06
C GLU A 156 -5.67 9.11 -25.70
N LEU A 157 -4.63 9.66 -25.08
CA LEU A 157 -3.24 9.45 -25.53
C LEU A 157 -2.84 7.97 -25.41
N SER A 158 -3.29 7.29 -24.35
CA SER A 158 -3.07 5.86 -24.17
C SER A 158 -3.75 5.05 -25.27
N TYR A 159 -5.01 5.37 -25.63
CA TYR A 159 -5.71 4.74 -26.74
C TYR A 159 -5.01 5.00 -28.09
N ALA A 160 -4.61 6.24 -28.36
CA ALA A 160 -3.89 6.59 -29.58
C ALA A 160 -2.54 5.85 -29.71
N SER A 161 -1.94 5.49 -28.57
CA SER A 161 -0.70 4.71 -28.49
C SER A 161 -0.92 3.19 -28.56
N GLY A 162 -2.16 2.72 -28.76
CA GLY A 162 -2.51 1.29 -28.89
C GLY A 162 -2.69 0.56 -27.57
N PHE A 163 -2.77 1.27 -26.43
CA PHE A 163 -3.02 0.66 -25.12
C PHE A 163 -4.49 0.82 -24.71
N ASN A 164 -4.99 -0.11 -23.90
CA ASN A 164 -6.34 -0.05 -23.36
C ASN A 164 -6.29 0.50 -21.90
N PRO A 165 -6.75 1.74 -21.64
CA PRO A 165 -6.66 2.38 -20.32
C PRO A 165 -7.32 1.58 -19.21
N LYS A 166 -8.48 0.96 -19.46
CA LYS A 166 -9.16 0.12 -18.45
C LYS A 166 -8.35 -1.10 -18.05
N ARG A 167 -7.67 -1.71 -19.02
CA ARG A 167 -6.80 -2.86 -18.76
C ARG A 167 -5.57 -2.44 -17.95
N GLU A 168 -4.97 -1.30 -18.27
CA GLU A 168 -3.82 -0.77 -17.53
C GLU A 168 -4.23 -0.36 -16.12
N GLN A 169 -5.40 0.25 -15.95
CA GLN A 169 -5.93 0.57 -14.64
C GLN A 169 -6.16 -0.69 -13.81
N LEU A 170 -6.69 -1.76 -14.40
CA LEU A 170 -6.89 -3.04 -13.72
C LEU A 170 -5.54 -3.65 -13.27
N PHE A 171 -4.50 -3.62 -14.11
CA PHE A 171 -3.17 -4.07 -13.71
C PHE A 171 -2.64 -3.30 -12.50
N LEU A 172 -2.78 -1.98 -12.50
CA LEU A 172 -2.34 -1.15 -11.38
C LEU A 172 -3.11 -1.46 -10.09
N THR A 173 -4.45 -1.53 -10.18
CA THR A 173 -5.29 -1.78 -9.00
C THR A 173 -5.11 -3.18 -8.43
N ILE A 174 -4.90 -4.19 -9.28
CA ILE A 174 -4.54 -5.54 -8.84
C ILE A 174 -3.16 -5.54 -8.16
N ALA A 175 -2.15 -4.88 -8.73
CA ALA A 175 -0.83 -4.78 -8.14
C ALA A 175 -0.87 -4.12 -6.76
N LEU A 176 -1.65 -3.04 -6.61
CA LEU A 176 -1.93 -2.39 -5.32
C LEU A 176 -2.65 -3.34 -4.36
N GLY A 177 -3.68 -4.04 -4.82
CA GLY A 177 -4.46 -4.98 -4.01
C GLY A 177 -3.60 -6.13 -3.46
N ILE A 178 -2.76 -6.74 -4.30
CA ILE A 178 -1.82 -7.79 -3.90
C ILE A 178 -0.82 -7.24 -2.86
N THR A 179 -0.26 -6.06 -3.12
CA THR A 179 0.72 -5.45 -2.20
C THR A 179 0.10 -5.19 -0.83
N VAL A 180 -1.11 -4.62 -0.78
CA VAL A 180 -1.81 -4.37 0.48
C VAL A 180 -2.13 -5.69 1.19
N ALA A 181 -2.71 -6.68 0.50
CA ALA A 181 -3.10 -7.96 1.11
C ALA A 181 -1.90 -8.73 1.70
N VAL A 182 -0.77 -8.77 0.98
CA VAL A 182 0.47 -9.41 1.46
C VAL A 182 1.05 -8.67 2.67
N SER A 183 0.93 -7.35 2.68
CA SER A 183 1.55 -6.49 3.70
C SER A 183 0.77 -6.43 5.00
N ILE A 184 -0.56 -6.55 4.96
CA ILE A 184 -1.43 -6.38 6.14
C ILE A 184 -1.02 -7.30 7.28
N LYS A 185 -0.77 -8.57 7.00
CA LYS A 185 -0.40 -9.57 8.02
C LYS A 185 0.86 -9.18 8.80
N VAL A 186 1.79 -8.49 8.13
CA VAL A 186 3.14 -8.22 8.65
C VAL A 186 3.26 -6.82 9.23
N VAL A 187 2.79 -5.82 8.51
CA VAL A 187 2.99 -4.40 8.86
C VAL A 187 1.71 -3.70 9.30
N GLY A 188 0.57 -4.35 9.14
CA GLY A 188 -0.73 -3.77 9.44
C GLY A 188 -1.20 -2.76 8.40
N VAL A 189 -2.48 -2.40 8.53
CA VAL A 189 -3.16 -1.46 7.63
C VAL A 189 -2.51 -0.07 7.67
N LEU A 190 -2.26 0.45 8.87
CA LEU A 190 -1.77 1.81 9.07
C LEU A 190 -0.43 2.05 8.40
N LEU A 191 0.52 1.12 8.53
CA LEU A 191 1.84 1.32 7.96
C LEU A 191 1.83 1.19 6.44
N ILE A 192 1.14 0.21 5.86
CA ILE A 192 1.14 0.04 4.40
C ILE A 192 0.46 1.22 3.69
N THR A 193 -0.67 1.73 4.22
CA THR A 193 -1.35 2.88 3.62
C THR A 193 -0.51 4.15 3.72
N ALA A 194 0.14 4.38 4.87
CA ALA A 194 1.07 5.50 5.04
C ALA A 194 2.28 5.41 4.10
N MET A 195 2.88 4.22 3.92
CA MET A 195 4.03 3.99 3.05
C MET A 195 3.70 4.16 1.56
N LEU A 196 2.46 3.92 1.16
CA LEU A 196 2.00 4.20 -0.21
C LEU A 196 1.84 5.71 -0.48
N ILE A 197 1.55 6.52 0.53
CA ILE A 197 1.20 7.93 0.33
C ILE A 197 2.35 8.86 0.69
N ILE A 198 2.88 8.77 1.92
CA ILE A 198 3.78 9.78 2.49
C ILE A 198 5.10 9.89 1.71
N PRO A 199 5.81 8.79 1.36
CA PRO A 199 7.06 8.91 0.61
C PRO A 199 6.88 9.47 -0.79
N ALA A 200 5.83 9.07 -1.49
CA ALA A 200 5.50 9.58 -2.83
C ALA A 200 5.12 11.07 -2.78
N ALA A 201 4.31 11.48 -1.79
CA ALA A 201 3.98 12.88 -1.58
C ALA A 201 5.21 13.72 -1.22
N SER A 202 6.14 13.17 -0.44
CA SER A 202 7.43 13.81 -0.12
C SER A 202 8.29 14.05 -1.35
N ALA A 203 8.33 13.07 -2.25
CA ALA A 203 9.12 13.14 -3.48
C ALA A 203 8.56 14.16 -4.49
N ARG A 204 7.25 14.36 -4.51
CA ARG A 204 6.55 15.18 -5.52
C ARG A 204 7.07 16.61 -5.63
N ASN A 205 7.47 17.23 -4.51
CA ASN A 205 7.92 18.63 -4.50
C ASN A 205 9.40 18.82 -4.91
N ILE A 206 10.16 17.72 -5.00
CA ILE A 206 11.61 17.74 -5.26
C ILE A 206 11.92 17.14 -6.62
N ALA A 207 11.17 16.13 -7.03
CA ALA A 207 11.38 15.42 -8.28
C ALA A 207 11.02 16.30 -9.49
N ARG A 208 11.85 16.24 -10.53
CA ARG A 208 11.63 16.93 -11.82
C ARG A 208 10.95 16.00 -12.82
N ASP A 209 11.27 14.72 -12.76
CA ASP A 209 10.80 13.67 -13.67
C ASP A 209 10.08 12.57 -12.91
N PRO A 210 9.19 11.78 -13.56
CA PRO A 210 8.48 10.68 -12.93
C PRO A 210 9.40 9.61 -12.34
N GLU A 211 10.47 9.26 -13.05
CA GLU A 211 11.47 8.28 -12.62
C GLU A 211 12.22 8.77 -11.39
N MET A 212 12.60 10.05 -11.36
CA MET A 212 13.21 10.68 -10.19
C MET A 212 12.24 10.66 -9.00
N MET A 213 10.94 10.86 -9.24
CA MET A 213 9.95 10.79 -8.15
C MET A 213 9.90 9.40 -7.52
N VAL A 214 9.94 8.33 -8.32
CA VAL A 214 9.98 6.95 -7.82
C VAL A 214 11.26 6.69 -7.03
N LEU A 215 12.42 7.13 -7.54
CA LEU A 215 13.70 6.96 -6.84
C LEU A 215 13.71 7.69 -5.48
N VAL A 216 13.30 8.95 -5.46
CA VAL A 216 13.24 9.74 -4.21
C VAL A 216 12.24 9.13 -3.24
N ALA A 217 11.06 8.70 -3.70
CA ALA A 217 10.08 8.01 -2.88
C ALA A 217 10.66 6.72 -2.29
N GLY A 218 11.40 5.94 -3.08
CA GLY A 218 12.09 4.73 -2.62
C GLY A 218 13.13 5.01 -1.53
N VAL A 219 13.94 6.03 -1.73
CA VAL A 219 14.93 6.46 -0.73
C VAL A 219 14.24 6.90 0.57
N VAL A 220 13.19 7.74 0.48
CA VAL A 220 12.42 8.19 1.65
C VAL A 220 11.79 6.99 2.36
N SER A 221 11.18 6.05 1.62
CA SER A 221 10.61 4.83 2.19
C SER A 221 11.64 4.01 2.95
N CYS A 222 12.79 3.74 2.33
CA CYS A 222 13.87 2.94 2.96
C CYS A 222 14.42 3.63 4.22
N ILE A 223 14.68 4.94 4.14
CA ILE A 223 15.16 5.71 5.31
C ILE A 223 14.11 5.69 6.43
N SER A 224 12.82 5.83 6.11
CA SER A 224 11.73 5.78 7.09
C SER A 224 11.68 4.44 7.80
N VAL A 225 11.84 3.33 7.08
CA VAL A 225 11.88 1.98 7.67
C VAL A 225 13.11 1.82 8.57
N ILE A 226 14.30 2.19 8.07
CA ILE A 226 15.55 2.01 8.81
C ILE A 226 15.56 2.83 10.10
N LEU A 227 15.28 4.13 9.99
CA LEU A 227 15.27 5.02 11.15
C LEU A 227 14.08 4.73 12.07
N GLY A 228 12.91 4.40 11.52
CA GLY A 228 11.72 4.07 12.30
C GLY A 228 11.90 2.81 13.14
N LEU A 229 12.41 1.71 12.57
CA LEU A 229 12.69 0.48 13.32
C LEU A 229 13.77 0.70 14.37
N ARG A 230 14.84 1.46 14.05
CA ARG A 230 15.89 1.79 15.01
C ARG A 230 15.36 2.64 16.16
N SER A 231 14.54 3.65 15.87
CA SER A 231 13.91 4.50 16.89
C SER A 231 12.95 3.69 17.75
N SER A 232 12.14 2.84 17.15
CA SER A 232 11.23 1.93 17.87
C SER A 232 12.00 1.04 18.88
N TYR A 233 13.13 0.50 18.46
CA TYR A 233 13.98 -0.32 19.34
C TYR A 233 14.60 0.48 20.50
N ILE A 234 15.01 1.74 20.26
CA ILE A 234 15.65 2.59 21.28
C ILE A 234 14.62 3.13 22.29
N PHE A 235 13.44 3.53 21.81
CA PHE A 235 12.41 4.19 22.62
C PHE A 235 11.30 3.25 23.10
N ASP A 236 11.40 1.95 22.79
CA ASP A 236 10.40 0.93 23.14
C ASP A 236 8.97 1.31 22.68
N THR A 237 8.86 1.78 21.43
CA THR A 237 7.62 2.25 20.83
C THR A 237 7.11 1.28 19.76
N PRO A 238 5.79 1.27 19.45
CA PRO A 238 5.23 0.41 18.39
C PRO A 238 5.91 0.68 17.04
N PRO A 239 6.46 -0.34 16.34
CA PRO A 239 7.26 -0.14 15.13
C PRO A 239 6.51 0.53 14.00
N GLY A 240 5.27 0.07 13.69
CA GLY A 240 4.46 0.63 12.62
C GLY A 240 4.24 2.13 12.73
N PRO A 241 3.62 2.62 13.81
CA PRO A 241 3.45 4.04 14.07
C PRO A 241 4.76 4.84 14.07
N THR A 242 5.84 4.28 14.62
CA THR A 242 7.15 4.96 14.68
C THR A 242 7.72 5.18 13.28
N ILE A 243 7.61 4.20 12.38
CA ILE A 243 8.02 4.35 10.96
C ILE A 243 7.21 5.46 10.29
N VAL A 244 5.90 5.52 10.55
CA VAL A 244 5.02 6.58 10.00
C VAL A 244 5.40 7.96 10.52
N CYS A 245 5.72 8.09 11.81
CA CYS A 245 6.20 9.35 12.39
C CYS A 245 7.51 9.83 11.74
N VAL A 246 8.45 8.92 11.49
CA VAL A 246 9.70 9.25 10.78
C VAL A 246 9.41 9.67 9.34
N ALA A 247 8.54 8.95 8.63
CA ALA A 247 8.11 9.32 7.28
C ALA A 247 7.48 10.71 7.24
N LEU A 248 6.61 11.03 8.21
CA LEU A 248 6.01 12.35 8.36
C LEU A 248 7.05 13.44 8.62
N ALA A 249 8.02 13.19 9.49
CA ALA A 249 9.10 14.15 9.74
C ALA A 249 9.89 14.45 8.46
N ILE A 250 10.24 13.42 7.68
CA ILE A 250 10.92 13.59 6.39
C ILE A 250 10.03 14.37 5.42
N PHE A 251 8.73 14.06 5.35
CA PHE A 251 7.76 14.78 4.52
C PHE A 251 7.74 16.28 4.85
N ILE A 252 7.67 16.65 6.12
CA ILE A 252 7.67 18.06 6.56
C ILE A 252 8.96 18.75 6.12
N VAL A 253 10.13 18.13 6.36
CA VAL A 253 11.43 18.72 5.99
C VAL A 253 11.52 18.92 4.48
N LEU A 254 11.17 17.92 3.67
CA LEU A 254 11.26 18.01 2.22
C LEU A 254 10.25 19.01 1.63
N ASN A 255 9.06 19.15 2.22
CA ASN A 255 8.11 20.18 1.81
C ASN A 255 8.61 21.60 2.13
N LEU A 256 9.18 21.81 3.30
CA LEU A 256 9.78 23.11 3.66
C LEU A 256 10.91 23.50 2.68
N ILE A 257 11.80 22.56 2.37
CA ILE A 257 12.87 22.77 1.39
C ILE A 257 12.29 23.08 0.01
N GLY A 258 11.27 22.35 -0.44
CA GLY A 258 10.61 22.56 -1.72
C GLY A 258 9.96 23.95 -1.83
N THR A 259 9.29 24.39 -0.76
CA THR A 259 8.63 25.69 -0.68
C THR A 259 9.68 26.83 -0.71
N LEU A 260 10.76 26.69 0.09
CA LEU A 260 11.84 27.68 0.12
C LEU A 260 12.56 27.83 -1.24
N ARG A 261 12.70 26.74 -2.00
CA ARG A 261 13.25 26.78 -3.35
C ARG A 261 12.35 27.53 -4.33
N ARG A 262 11.03 27.39 -4.23
CA ARG A 262 10.06 28.10 -5.08
C ARG A 262 9.98 29.60 -4.78
N LEU A 263 10.26 30.01 -3.55
CA LEU A 263 10.27 31.44 -3.15
C LEU A 263 11.55 32.17 -3.60
N LYS A 264 12.60 31.44 -4.02
CA LYS A 264 13.86 31.99 -4.51
C LYS A 264 13.95 32.08 -6.04
N LEU A 265 12.95 31.58 -6.75
CA LEU A 265 12.77 31.70 -8.21
C LEU A 265 11.70 32.73 -8.55
#